data_249db6ac42d5bb4e205ee3bb26e8be9f
#
_entry.id   249db6ac42d5bb4e205ee3bb26e8be9f
#
_cell.length_a   1.000
_cell.length_b   1.000
_cell.length_c   1.000
_cell.angle_alpha   90.00
_cell.angle_beta   90.00
_cell.angle_gamma   90.00
#
_symmetry.space_group_name_H-M   'P 1'
#
loop_
_entity.id
_entity.type
_entity.pdbx_description
1 polymer ?
#
loop_
_entity_poly.entity_id
_entity_poly.type
_entity_poly.pdbx_seq_one_letter_code
_entity_poly.pdbx_strand_id
1 'polypeptide(L)'
;CGTNLSGIGKAMLIYANDYEDELPKAGGRNSTWGNVTNWTATSRQQAFGLSADGSGGKASISSCFYLLVKYAEVTPKSFICKGDSGTSEFKLSDVTASLPSGFELIDGWDFGPSGTGGTAYKSCSYSYHLPFGSNYALTVSSEPGFAVCSERNPWLASPAGEASTWSLFQPDITGFGGTTEQAKGGNALAHQQEGQNVMFLDTHVEFEKRAYCSVEDDNIFTVGSATGGEEKGTQPTTSSVPLSRKDSLLMHDPENMTTGGGSVSRS
;
A
#
# COMPACT_ATOMS: atom_id res chain seq x y z
N CYS A 1 -8.26 10.15 9.44
CA CYS A 1 -7.37 9.16 8.79
C CYS A 1 -6.15 8.87 9.67
N GLY A 2 -5.49 9.90 10.27
CA GLY A 2 -4.33 9.68 11.15
C GLY A 2 -4.60 8.75 12.34
N THR A 3 -5.78 8.83 12.96
CA THR A 3 -6.15 7.90 14.05
C THR A 3 -6.22 6.44 13.57
N ASN A 4 -6.71 6.21 12.35
CA ASN A 4 -6.72 4.87 11.75
C ASN A 4 -5.31 4.36 11.54
N LEU A 5 -4.43 5.17 10.93
CA LEU A 5 -3.02 4.82 10.71
C LEU A 5 -2.30 4.51 12.03
N SER A 6 -2.53 5.29 13.10
CA SER A 6 -1.99 4.99 14.43
C SER A 6 -2.47 3.64 14.97
N GLY A 7 -3.75 3.30 14.77
CA GLY A 7 -4.29 1.98 15.13
C GLY A 7 -3.68 0.85 14.30
N ILE A 8 -3.54 1.05 13.00
CA ILE A 8 -2.89 0.11 12.07
C ILE A 8 -1.43 -0.12 12.48
N GLY A 9 -0.68 0.95 12.79
CA GLY A 9 0.72 0.83 13.21
C GLY A 9 0.89 0.00 14.48
N LYS A 10 0.04 0.21 15.49
CA LYS A 10 0.04 -0.62 16.71
C LYS A 10 -0.25 -2.08 16.40
N ALA A 11 -1.21 -2.35 15.51
CA ALA A 11 -1.52 -3.70 15.07
C ALA A 11 -0.37 -4.35 14.29
N MET A 12 0.38 -3.58 13.50
CA MET A 12 1.59 -4.07 12.82
C MET A 12 2.68 -4.51 13.80
N LEU A 13 2.87 -3.77 14.91
CA LEU A 13 3.82 -4.19 15.95
C LEU A 13 3.35 -5.47 16.67
N ILE A 14 2.04 -5.60 16.94
CA ILE A 14 1.48 -6.84 17.51
C ILE A 14 1.74 -8.01 16.55
N TYR A 15 1.45 -7.81 15.26
CA TYR A 15 1.70 -8.82 14.24
C TYR A 15 3.20 -9.19 14.18
N ALA A 16 4.10 -8.20 14.13
CA ALA A 16 5.55 -8.42 14.01
C ALA A 16 6.11 -9.22 15.21
N ASN A 17 5.58 -9.01 16.42
CA ASN A 17 5.98 -9.77 17.60
C ASN A 17 5.75 -11.27 17.47
N ASP A 18 4.75 -11.69 16.70
CA ASP A 18 4.43 -13.11 16.44
C ASP A 18 5.08 -13.65 15.15
N TYR A 19 5.66 -12.77 14.31
CA TYR A 19 6.18 -13.09 12.98
C TYR A 19 7.64 -12.61 12.79
N GLU A 20 8.54 -12.96 13.72
CA GLU A 20 9.99 -12.74 13.60
C GLU A 20 10.39 -11.28 13.30
N ASP A 21 9.71 -10.32 13.92
CA ASP A 21 9.88 -8.88 13.72
C ASP A 21 9.57 -8.38 12.29
N GLU A 22 9.00 -9.21 11.43
CA GLU A 22 8.57 -8.80 10.09
C GLU A 22 7.20 -8.08 10.13
N LEU A 23 7.09 -6.96 9.41
CA LEU A 23 5.81 -6.29 9.17
C LEU A 23 4.94 -7.13 8.22
N PRO A 24 3.60 -6.91 8.20
CA PRO A 24 2.67 -7.74 7.44
C PRO A 24 3.07 -7.90 5.97
N LYS A 25 3.37 -9.14 5.57
CA LYS A 25 3.66 -9.52 4.20
C LYS A 25 2.80 -10.72 3.79
N ALA A 26 1.85 -10.49 2.90
CA ALA A 26 1.02 -11.54 2.32
C ALA A 26 1.81 -12.35 1.26
N GLY A 27 1.26 -13.49 0.86
CA GLY A 27 1.94 -14.39 -0.08
C GLY A 27 2.99 -15.25 0.60
N GLY A 28 3.99 -15.65 -0.14
CA GLY A 28 5.13 -16.46 0.32
C GLY A 28 6.46 -15.79 0.02
N ARG A 29 7.54 -16.53 0.22
CA ARG A 29 8.88 -16.10 -0.20
C ARG A 29 8.88 -15.90 -1.72
N ASN A 30 9.40 -14.76 -2.18
CA ASN A 30 9.45 -14.37 -3.60
C ASN A 30 8.06 -14.23 -4.27
N SER A 31 7.00 -13.99 -3.51
CA SER A 31 5.72 -13.60 -4.09
C SER A 31 5.87 -12.27 -4.84
N THR A 32 5.13 -12.15 -5.94
CA THR A 32 5.05 -10.90 -6.71
C THR A 32 3.78 -10.13 -6.36
N TRP A 33 3.84 -8.81 -6.54
CA TRP A 33 2.65 -7.97 -6.43
C TRP A 33 1.64 -8.34 -7.51
N GLY A 34 0.41 -8.64 -7.11
CA GLY A 34 -0.63 -9.06 -8.04
C GLY A 34 -1.91 -9.45 -7.34
N ASN A 35 -2.88 -9.92 -8.12
CA ASN A 35 -4.18 -10.32 -7.62
C ASN A 35 -4.08 -11.58 -6.76
N VAL A 36 -4.77 -11.59 -5.63
CA VAL A 36 -4.94 -12.79 -4.79
C VAL A 36 -5.71 -13.84 -5.57
N THR A 37 -5.18 -15.06 -5.63
CA THR A 37 -5.75 -16.14 -6.48
C THR A 37 -7.11 -16.60 -5.95
N ASN A 38 -7.23 -16.78 -4.64
CA ASN A 38 -8.48 -17.17 -4.00
C ASN A 38 -8.56 -16.61 -2.58
N TRP A 39 -9.22 -15.47 -2.41
CA TRP A 39 -9.32 -14.80 -1.13
C TRP A 39 -10.14 -15.54 -0.07
N THR A 40 -10.94 -16.56 -0.45
CA THR A 40 -11.74 -17.41 0.45
C THR A 40 -11.13 -18.79 0.67
N ALA A 41 -9.90 -19.02 0.25
CA ALA A 41 -9.23 -20.31 0.38
C ALA A 41 -9.00 -20.70 1.84
N THR A 42 -9.00 -21.99 2.12
CA THR A 42 -8.77 -22.54 3.46
C THR A 42 -7.32 -22.51 3.91
N SER A 43 -6.38 -22.28 2.99
CA SER A 43 -4.95 -22.21 3.31
C SER A 43 -4.27 -21.05 2.58
N ARG A 44 -3.20 -20.52 3.19
CA ARG A 44 -2.33 -19.48 2.60
C ARG A 44 -1.79 -19.90 1.23
N GLN A 45 -1.42 -21.18 1.09
CA GLN A 45 -0.88 -21.71 -0.15
C GLN A 45 -1.89 -21.59 -1.30
N GLN A 46 -3.13 -21.97 -1.07
CA GLN A 46 -4.20 -21.86 -2.06
C GLN A 46 -4.60 -20.41 -2.33
N ALA A 47 -4.64 -19.57 -1.27
CA ALA A 47 -5.02 -18.17 -1.38
C ALA A 47 -4.12 -17.40 -2.34
N PHE A 48 -2.82 -17.60 -2.25
CA PHE A 48 -1.83 -16.86 -3.01
C PHE A 48 -1.21 -17.65 -4.17
N GLY A 49 -1.62 -18.90 -4.39
CA GLY A 49 -1.08 -19.76 -5.45
C GLY A 49 0.40 -20.10 -5.24
N LEU A 50 0.79 -20.42 -4.00
CA LEU A 50 2.17 -20.72 -3.66
C LEU A 50 2.56 -22.12 -4.14
N SER A 51 3.85 -22.30 -4.44
CA SER A 51 4.46 -23.61 -4.68
C SER A 51 4.46 -24.47 -3.41
N ALA A 52 4.76 -25.75 -3.55
CA ALA A 52 4.77 -26.70 -2.42
C ALA A 52 5.77 -26.33 -1.32
N ASP A 53 6.84 -25.62 -1.67
CA ASP A 53 7.87 -25.12 -0.73
C ASP A 53 7.48 -23.76 -0.07
N GLY A 54 6.25 -23.24 -0.32
CA GLY A 54 5.77 -21.97 0.18
C GLY A 54 6.29 -20.73 -0.56
N SER A 55 6.98 -20.92 -1.69
CA SER A 55 7.51 -19.80 -2.49
C SER A 55 6.57 -19.38 -3.63
N GLY A 56 6.90 -18.28 -4.29
CA GLY A 56 6.17 -17.78 -5.46
C GLY A 56 4.79 -17.23 -5.13
N GLY A 57 3.87 -17.34 -6.09
CA GLY A 57 2.52 -16.84 -5.96
C GLY A 57 2.38 -15.34 -6.09
N LYS A 58 1.16 -14.83 -5.83
CA LYS A 58 0.81 -13.41 -5.94
C LYS A 58 0.05 -12.94 -4.72
N ALA A 59 0.35 -11.73 -4.29
CA ALA A 59 -0.36 -11.08 -3.21
C ALA A 59 -0.53 -9.58 -3.51
N SER A 60 -1.61 -8.99 -2.99
CA SER A 60 -1.95 -7.58 -3.12
C SER A 60 -1.45 -6.78 -1.91
N ILE A 61 -1.38 -5.47 -2.03
CA ILE A 61 -1.13 -4.58 -0.89
C ILE A 61 -2.27 -4.68 0.12
N SER A 62 -3.53 -4.71 -0.35
CA SER A 62 -4.69 -4.89 0.51
C SER A 62 -4.64 -6.20 1.29
N SER A 63 -4.14 -7.29 0.69
CA SER A 63 -3.96 -8.56 1.41
C SER A 63 -2.89 -8.49 2.51
N CYS A 64 -1.87 -7.64 2.38
CA CYS A 64 -0.92 -7.39 3.47
C CYS A 64 -1.62 -6.73 4.66
N PHE A 65 -2.45 -5.73 4.43
CA PHE A 65 -3.29 -5.12 5.47
C PHE A 65 -4.32 -6.11 6.05
N TYR A 66 -4.88 -6.99 5.22
CA TYR A 66 -5.86 -7.99 5.68
C TYR A 66 -5.27 -8.98 6.70
N LEU A 67 -3.97 -9.23 6.70
CA LEU A 67 -3.32 -10.01 7.74
C LEU A 67 -3.55 -9.42 9.15
N LEU A 68 -3.73 -8.10 9.26
CA LEU A 68 -4.07 -7.44 10.52
C LEU A 68 -5.52 -7.70 10.94
N VAL A 69 -6.44 -7.85 9.98
CA VAL A 69 -7.81 -8.31 10.27
C VAL A 69 -7.77 -9.73 10.81
N LYS A 70 -6.99 -10.58 10.15
CA LYS A 70 -6.90 -12.01 10.43
C LYS A 70 -6.19 -12.34 11.74
N TYR A 71 -5.11 -11.63 12.08
CA TYR A 71 -4.19 -12.00 13.16
C TYR A 71 -4.05 -10.94 14.27
N ALA A 72 -4.50 -9.72 14.05
CA ALA A 72 -4.38 -8.62 15.01
C ALA A 72 -5.73 -7.94 15.33
N GLU A 73 -6.85 -8.58 15.01
CA GLU A 73 -8.21 -8.16 15.34
C GLU A 73 -8.59 -6.74 14.86
N VAL A 74 -7.93 -6.23 13.81
CA VAL A 74 -8.27 -4.93 13.24
C VAL A 74 -9.55 -5.02 12.43
N THR A 75 -10.51 -4.13 12.70
CA THR A 75 -11.77 -4.12 11.93
C THR A 75 -11.56 -3.54 10.53
N PRO A 76 -12.26 -4.05 9.48
CA PRO A 76 -12.17 -3.51 8.11
C PRO A 76 -12.42 -2.01 8.02
N LYS A 77 -13.25 -1.45 8.88
CA LYS A 77 -13.54 -0.01 8.96
C LYS A 77 -12.28 0.84 9.20
N SER A 78 -11.29 0.31 9.90
CA SER A 78 -10.03 1.01 10.20
C SER A 78 -9.20 1.29 8.94
N PHE A 79 -9.46 0.59 7.83
CA PHE A 79 -8.74 0.77 6.57
C PHE A 79 -9.40 1.80 5.64
N ILE A 80 -10.45 2.50 6.09
CA ILE A 80 -11.15 3.51 5.31
C ILE A 80 -10.83 4.93 5.81
N CYS A 81 -10.29 5.76 4.93
CA CYS A 81 -10.15 7.20 5.14
C CYS A 81 -11.38 7.94 4.61
N LYS A 82 -12.01 8.78 5.43
CA LYS A 82 -13.18 9.56 5.01
C LYS A 82 -12.89 10.56 3.88
N GLY A 83 -11.64 10.98 3.73
CA GLY A 83 -11.20 11.85 2.64
C GLY A 83 -10.98 11.13 1.32
N ASP A 84 -10.96 9.79 1.31
CA ASP A 84 -10.74 8.97 0.11
C ASP A 84 -12.10 8.59 -0.49
N SER A 85 -12.59 9.38 -1.41
CA SER A 85 -13.89 9.17 -2.07
C SER A 85 -13.90 7.88 -2.89
N GLY A 86 -15.05 7.20 -2.94
CA GLY A 86 -15.20 5.95 -3.69
C GLY A 86 -14.73 4.69 -2.95
N THR A 87 -14.22 4.83 -1.72
CA THR A 87 -13.90 3.69 -0.86
C THR A 87 -15.02 3.39 0.13
N SER A 88 -15.15 2.14 0.53
CA SER A 88 -16.15 1.67 1.47
C SER A 88 -15.63 0.54 2.34
N GLU A 89 -16.16 0.47 3.57
CA GLU A 89 -15.84 -0.62 4.49
C GLU A 89 -16.19 -1.98 3.87
N PHE A 90 -15.27 -2.92 3.94
CA PHE A 90 -15.53 -4.30 3.55
C PHE A 90 -16.46 -4.99 4.53
N LYS A 91 -17.53 -5.61 4.00
CA LYS A 91 -18.49 -6.41 4.78
C LYS A 91 -18.78 -7.70 4.03
N LEU A 92 -18.81 -8.82 4.74
CA LEU A 92 -19.17 -10.11 4.13
C LEU A 92 -20.58 -10.12 3.57
N SER A 93 -21.51 -9.35 4.16
CA SER A 93 -22.89 -9.18 3.67
C SER A 93 -22.98 -8.58 2.29
N ASP A 94 -21.97 -7.82 1.87
CA ASP A 94 -21.93 -7.11 0.58
C ASP A 94 -21.31 -7.96 -0.54
N VAL A 95 -20.78 -9.13 -0.17
CA VAL A 95 -20.21 -10.08 -1.13
C VAL A 95 -21.33 -10.81 -1.87
N THR A 96 -21.42 -10.59 -3.19
CA THR A 96 -22.47 -11.21 -4.04
C THR A 96 -22.16 -12.65 -4.42
N ALA A 97 -20.90 -13.09 -4.33
CA ALA A 97 -20.50 -14.46 -4.59
C ALA A 97 -20.86 -15.37 -3.41
N SER A 98 -21.12 -16.65 -3.71
CA SER A 98 -21.38 -17.65 -2.67
C SER A 98 -20.13 -17.84 -1.79
N LEU A 99 -20.24 -17.56 -0.50
CA LEU A 99 -19.19 -17.83 0.47
C LEU A 99 -19.28 -19.26 1.01
N PRO A 100 -18.16 -19.86 1.47
CA PRO A 100 -18.20 -21.13 2.19
C PRO A 100 -19.14 -21.05 3.41
N SER A 101 -19.77 -22.17 3.75
CA SER A 101 -20.66 -22.21 4.92
C SER A 101 -19.88 -21.87 6.21
N GLY A 102 -20.42 -20.93 7.02
CA GLY A 102 -19.78 -20.49 8.26
C GLY A 102 -18.53 -19.61 8.06
N PHE A 103 -18.33 -19.04 6.86
CA PHE A 103 -17.20 -18.16 6.58
C PHE A 103 -17.27 -16.87 7.39
N GLU A 104 -16.20 -16.57 8.10
CA GLU A 104 -16.04 -15.38 8.94
C GLU A 104 -14.93 -14.46 8.37
N LEU A 105 -14.84 -13.22 8.86
CA LEU A 105 -13.80 -12.27 8.41
C LEU A 105 -12.38 -12.82 8.57
N ILE A 106 -12.11 -13.54 9.65
CA ILE A 106 -10.79 -14.13 9.91
C ILE A 106 -10.42 -15.26 8.95
N ASP A 107 -11.37 -15.82 8.19
CA ASP A 107 -11.09 -16.86 7.21
C ASP A 107 -10.58 -16.29 5.89
N GLY A 108 -10.88 -15.02 5.60
CA GLY A 108 -10.46 -14.34 4.39
C GLY A 108 -8.94 -14.09 4.31
N TRP A 109 -8.50 -13.76 3.08
CA TRP A 109 -7.10 -13.41 2.77
C TRP A 109 -6.96 -12.04 2.09
N ASP A 110 -8.08 -11.37 1.79
CA ASP A 110 -8.14 -10.02 1.26
C ASP A 110 -9.52 -9.41 1.50
N PHE A 111 -9.70 -8.12 1.27
CA PHE A 111 -10.98 -7.40 1.36
C PHE A 111 -11.91 -7.73 0.17
N GLY A 112 -12.13 -9.01 -0.07
CA GLY A 112 -12.92 -9.51 -1.19
C GLY A 112 -12.06 -9.88 -2.41
N PRO A 113 -12.72 -10.13 -3.57
CA PRO A 113 -12.02 -10.47 -4.80
C PRO A 113 -11.17 -9.30 -5.29
N SER A 114 -9.98 -9.62 -5.79
CA SER A 114 -9.06 -8.68 -6.41
C SER A 114 -9.09 -8.81 -7.94
N GLY A 115 -8.51 -7.83 -8.66
CA GLY A 115 -8.46 -7.78 -10.12
C GLY A 115 -9.67 -7.11 -10.76
N THR A 116 -9.80 -7.25 -12.07
CA THR A 116 -10.87 -6.61 -12.86
C THR A 116 -12.26 -7.00 -12.35
N GLY A 117 -13.05 -6.01 -11.97
CA GLY A 117 -14.37 -6.22 -11.37
C GLY A 117 -14.33 -6.65 -9.89
N GLY A 118 -13.14 -6.78 -9.30
CA GLY A 118 -12.97 -7.04 -7.87
C GLY A 118 -13.30 -5.82 -7.01
N THR A 119 -13.36 -6.02 -5.71
CA THR A 119 -13.73 -4.98 -4.74
C THR A 119 -12.64 -4.67 -3.71
N ALA A 120 -11.61 -5.51 -3.60
CA ALA A 120 -10.55 -5.36 -2.59
C ALA A 120 -9.90 -3.97 -2.62
N TYR A 121 -9.57 -3.43 -3.80
CA TYR A 121 -8.98 -2.11 -3.97
C TYR A 121 -9.85 -0.95 -3.46
N LYS A 122 -11.19 -1.14 -3.39
CA LYS A 122 -12.14 -0.13 -2.85
C LYS A 122 -12.24 -0.16 -1.34
N SER A 123 -11.70 -1.18 -0.69
CA SER A 123 -11.88 -1.41 0.74
C SER A 123 -10.61 -1.15 1.57
N CYS A 124 -9.62 -0.48 0.96
CA CYS A 124 -8.43 0.00 1.66
C CYS A 124 -8.01 1.36 1.09
N SER A 125 -8.01 2.39 1.92
CA SER A 125 -7.65 3.78 1.56
C SER A 125 -6.17 4.10 1.73
N TYR A 126 -5.36 3.12 2.08
CA TYR A 126 -3.97 3.34 2.45
C TYR A 126 -2.99 2.64 1.51
N SER A 127 -1.86 3.31 1.29
CA SER A 127 -0.66 2.75 0.69
C SER A 127 0.23 2.15 1.76
N TYR A 128 0.99 1.16 1.39
CA TYR A 128 1.94 0.46 2.25
C TYR A 128 3.28 0.30 1.53
N HIS A 129 4.37 0.34 2.28
CA HIS A 129 5.69 0.07 1.72
C HIS A 129 5.70 -1.27 0.99
N LEU A 130 6.09 -1.24 -0.29
CA LEU A 130 6.00 -2.39 -1.19
C LEU A 130 6.86 -3.57 -0.70
N PRO A 131 6.27 -4.67 -0.21
CA PRO A 131 7.03 -5.78 0.34
C PRO A 131 7.41 -6.83 -0.72
N PHE A 132 7.08 -6.60 -2.00
CA PHE A 132 7.24 -7.54 -3.09
C PHE A 132 8.40 -7.17 -4.01
N GLY A 133 9.04 -8.19 -4.59
CA GLY A 133 10.04 -8.01 -5.65
C GLY A 133 11.35 -7.34 -5.22
N SER A 134 11.57 -7.09 -3.92
CA SER A 134 12.80 -6.51 -3.40
C SER A 134 13.44 -7.40 -2.33
N ASN A 135 14.75 -7.24 -2.13
CA ASN A 135 15.49 -7.86 -1.03
C ASN A 135 15.42 -7.05 0.26
N TYR A 136 14.60 -5.99 0.27
CA TYR A 136 14.52 -5.03 1.38
C TYR A 136 13.23 -5.24 2.18
N ALA A 137 13.07 -6.43 2.77
CA ALA A 137 11.97 -6.70 3.69
C ALA A 137 11.99 -5.70 4.85
N LEU A 138 10.84 -5.09 5.12
CA LEU A 138 10.69 -4.13 6.20
C LEU A 138 10.51 -4.87 7.52
N THR A 139 11.41 -4.60 8.45
CA THR A 139 11.36 -5.13 9.81
C THR A 139 11.29 -3.97 10.81
N VAL A 140 10.88 -4.25 12.03
CA VAL A 140 10.83 -3.24 13.13
C VAL A 140 12.21 -2.70 13.51
N SER A 141 13.30 -3.30 13.03
CA SER A 141 14.67 -2.86 13.27
C SER A 141 15.21 -1.86 12.24
N SER A 142 14.41 -1.44 11.27
CA SER A 142 14.78 -0.40 10.31
C SER A 142 14.77 1.00 10.97
N GLU A 143 15.13 2.05 10.21
CA GLU A 143 15.23 3.41 10.78
C GLU A 143 13.84 3.92 11.24
N PRO A 144 13.71 4.48 12.45
CA PRO A 144 12.42 4.91 13.02
C PRO A 144 11.65 5.91 12.14
N GLY A 145 12.34 6.82 11.46
CA GLY A 145 11.77 7.81 10.53
C GLY A 145 11.43 7.25 9.14
N PHE A 146 11.53 5.95 8.91
CA PHE A 146 11.14 5.34 7.65
C PHE A 146 9.61 5.32 7.50
N ALA A 147 9.08 5.87 6.40
CA ALA A 147 7.65 5.89 6.14
C ALA A 147 7.14 4.49 5.75
N VAL A 148 6.12 4.02 6.45
CA VAL A 148 5.57 2.65 6.30
C VAL A 148 4.21 2.65 5.61
N CYS A 149 3.33 3.56 6.00
CA CYS A 149 1.97 3.68 5.44
C CYS A 149 1.59 5.15 5.30
N SER A 150 0.72 5.43 4.32
CA SER A 150 0.10 6.74 4.11
C SER A 150 -1.24 6.56 3.41
N GLU A 151 -1.96 7.64 3.13
CA GLU A 151 -3.02 7.61 2.14
C GLU A 151 -2.48 7.18 0.77
N ARG A 152 -3.37 6.95 -0.20
CA ARG A 152 -3.02 6.35 -1.50
C ARG A 152 -1.99 7.15 -2.28
N ASN A 153 -1.09 6.43 -2.92
CA ASN A 153 -0.09 6.98 -3.83
C ASN A 153 -0.75 7.74 -5.00
N PRO A 154 -0.41 9.02 -5.23
CA PRO A 154 -1.05 9.83 -6.25
C PRO A 154 -0.71 9.42 -7.70
N TRP A 155 0.32 8.61 -7.89
CA TRP A 155 0.79 8.18 -9.21
C TRP A 155 0.07 6.95 -9.77
N LEU A 156 -0.85 6.38 -8.98
CA LEU A 156 -1.65 5.24 -9.37
C LEU A 156 -3.14 5.63 -9.38
N ALA A 157 -3.90 5.10 -10.33
CA ALA A 157 -5.34 5.28 -10.36
C ALA A 157 -5.98 4.69 -9.09
N SER A 158 -6.99 5.37 -8.56
CA SER A 158 -7.69 4.99 -7.34
C SER A 158 -9.20 5.22 -7.48
N PRO A 159 -10.03 4.71 -6.57
CA PRO A 159 -11.46 5.04 -6.54
C PRO A 159 -11.74 6.54 -6.42
N ALA A 160 -10.83 7.31 -5.83
CA ALA A 160 -10.96 8.76 -5.66
C ALA A 160 -10.75 9.54 -6.96
N GLY A 161 -10.07 8.98 -7.95
CA GLY A 161 -9.81 9.65 -9.22
C GLY A 161 -8.64 9.09 -10.00
N GLU A 162 -8.35 9.74 -11.11
CA GLU A 162 -7.21 9.44 -11.97
C GLU A 162 -5.88 9.76 -11.28
N ALA A 163 -4.82 9.08 -11.70
CA ALA A 163 -3.47 9.37 -11.23
C ALA A 163 -3.06 10.82 -11.55
N SER A 164 -2.27 11.41 -10.68
CA SER A 164 -1.67 12.73 -10.90
C SER A 164 -0.76 12.73 -12.14
N THR A 165 -0.63 13.90 -12.78
CA THR A 165 0.20 14.06 -13.98
C THR A 165 1.66 14.25 -13.58
N TRP A 166 2.48 13.24 -13.78
CA TRP A 166 3.89 13.23 -13.38
C TRP A 166 4.71 14.41 -13.92
N SER A 167 4.49 14.81 -15.18
CA SER A 167 5.23 15.91 -15.79
C SER A 167 4.98 17.29 -15.16
N LEU A 168 3.90 17.42 -14.37
CA LEU A 168 3.58 18.63 -13.63
C LEU A 168 4.19 18.66 -12.23
N PHE A 169 4.67 17.53 -11.72
CA PHE A 169 5.27 17.45 -10.40
C PHE A 169 6.71 17.94 -10.39
N GLN A 170 7.01 18.85 -9.47
CA GLN A 170 8.36 19.35 -9.22
C GLN A 170 8.48 19.75 -7.74
N PRO A 171 9.45 19.21 -6.97
CA PRO A 171 9.70 19.63 -5.59
C PRO A 171 9.95 21.14 -5.46
N ASP A 172 9.37 21.77 -4.42
CA ASP A 172 9.49 23.22 -4.14
C ASP A 172 10.64 23.52 -3.15
N ILE A 173 11.74 22.81 -3.31
CA ILE A 173 12.95 22.96 -2.49
C ILE A 173 14.16 23.37 -3.35
N THR A 174 15.23 23.78 -2.67
CA THR A 174 16.49 24.17 -3.33
C THR A 174 17.02 23.04 -4.21
N GLY A 175 17.38 23.37 -5.44
CA GLY A 175 17.90 22.40 -6.42
C GLY A 175 16.86 21.92 -7.43
N PHE A 176 15.56 21.97 -7.12
CA PHE A 176 14.49 21.57 -8.03
C PHE A 176 13.72 22.72 -8.67
N GLY A 177 13.57 23.84 -7.95
CA GLY A 177 12.95 25.05 -8.51
C GLY A 177 11.45 24.95 -8.79
N GLY A 178 10.76 23.99 -8.19
CA GLY A 178 9.31 23.83 -8.29
C GLY A 178 8.55 24.92 -7.52
N THR A 179 7.29 25.14 -7.92
CA THR A 179 6.35 25.95 -7.14
C THR A 179 5.60 25.08 -6.12
N THR A 180 4.99 25.72 -5.12
CA THR A 180 4.14 25.04 -4.13
C THR A 180 3.05 24.20 -4.79
N GLU A 181 2.40 24.71 -5.85
CA GLU A 181 1.36 23.97 -6.56
C GLU A 181 1.91 22.74 -7.32
N GLN A 182 3.10 22.87 -7.90
CA GLN A 182 3.76 21.72 -8.55
C GLN A 182 4.16 20.64 -7.53
N ALA A 183 4.64 21.04 -6.35
CA ALA A 183 4.99 20.11 -5.28
C ALA A 183 3.78 19.40 -4.69
N LYS A 184 2.64 20.11 -4.54
CA LYS A 184 1.36 19.52 -4.09
C LYS A 184 0.86 18.43 -5.04
N GLY A 185 1.20 18.49 -6.34
CA GLY A 185 0.86 17.45 -7.30
C GLY A 185 1.39 16.06 -6.94
N GLY A 186 2.40 15.99 -6.09
CA GLY A 186 2.97 14.75 -5.54
C GLY A 186 2.31 14.24 -4.26
N ASN A 187 1.33 14.95 -3.71
CA ASN A 187 0.60 14.55 -2.50
C ASN A 187 -0.62 13.67 -2.82
N ALA A 188 -1.06 12.91 -1.82
CA ALA A 188 -2.24 12.05 -1.92
C ALA A 188 -3.52 12.83 -2.27
N LEU A 189 -4.39 12.24 -3.08
CA LEU A 189 -5.66 12.85 -3.50
C LEU A 189 -6.67 12.99 -2.35
N ALA A 190 -6.59 12.14 -1.34
CA ALA A 190 -7.56 12.04 -0.26
C ALA A 190 -7.78 13.33 0.53
N HIS A 191 -6.81 14.24 0.59
CA HIS A 191 -6.85 15.52 1.27
C HIS A 191 -6.68 16.69 0.30
N GLN A 192 -7.19 16.55 -0.94
CA GLN A 192 -7.14 17.58 -1.99
C GLN A 192 -5.69 18.01 -2.29
N GLN A 193 -4.75 17.08 -2.18
CA GLN A 193 -3.31 17.29 -2.36
C GLN A 193 -2.66 18.31 -1.40
N GLU A 194 -3.36 18.70 -0.32
CA GLU A 194 -2.77 19.58 0.70
C GLU A 194 -1.72 18.88 1.58
N GLY A 195 -1.70 17.56 1.55
CA GLY A 195 -0.80 16.71 2.28
C GLY A 195 -1.39 15.32 2.50
N GLN A 196 -0.74 14.53 3.30
CA GLN A 196 -1.14 13.18 3.68
C GLN A 196 -0.76 12.87 5.13
N ASN A 197 -1.52 11.97 5.76
CA ASN A 197 -1.06 11.38 7.02
C ASN A 197 -0.05 10.29 6.69
N VAL A 198 1.10 10.34 7.30
CA VAL A 198 2.18 9.34 7.16
C VAL A 198 2.42 8.67 8.49
N MET A 199 2.41 7.35 8.48
CA MET A 199 2.82 6.53 9.61
C MET A 199 4.27 6.06 9.38
N PHE A 200 5.11 6.34 10.34
CA PHE A 200 6.52 5.95 10.36
C PHE A 200 6.73 4.65 11.14
N LEU A 201 7.93 4.09 11.03
CA LEU A 201 8.22 2.76 11.57
C LEU A 201 8.13 2.69 13.11
N ASP A 202 8.40 3.77 13.81
CA ASP A 202 8.19 3.90 15.26
C ASP A 202 6.72 4.08 15.66
N THR A 203 5.81 3.98 14.67
CA THR A 203 4.34 4.11 14.79
C THR A 203 3.81 5.51 15.07
N HIS A 204 4.65 6.54 15.10
CA HIS A 204 4.10 7.88 15.11
C HIS A 204 3.44 8.21 13.77
N VAL A 205 2.44 9.09 13.79
CA VAL A 205 1.70 9.54 12.62
C VAL A 205 1.73 11.05 12.57
N GLU A 206 2.19 11.60 11.44
CA GLU A 206 2.19 13.04 11.20
C GLU A 206 1.43 13.39 9.91
N PHE A 207 0.89 14.60 9.85
CA PHE A 207 0.32 15.14 8.62
C PHE A 207 1.40 15.90 7.86
N GLU A 208 1.94 15.25 6.85
CA GLU A 208 3.01 15.77 6.02
C GLU A 208 2.46 16.57 4.83
N LYS A 209 2.94 17.79 4.67
CA LYS A 209 2.54 18.70 3.57
C LYS A 209 3.23 18.39 2.24
N ARG A 210 4.24 17.55 2.27
CA ARG A 210 5.03 17.11 1.11
C ARG A 210 5.27 15.60 1.17
N ALA A 211 5.39 15.00 0.01
CA ALA A 211 5.65 13.58 -0.10
C ALA A 211 7.12 13.19 0.20
N TYR A 212 8.06 14.14 0.11
CA TYR A 212 9.47 13.92 0.47
C TYR A 212 9.68 14.14 1.98
N CYS A 213 9.33 13.14 2.76
CA CYS A 213 9.27 13.19 4.22
C CYS A 213 9.82 11.92 4.94
N SER A 214 10.32 10.94 4.18
CA SER A 214 10.96 9.76 4.74
C SER A 214 12.45 10.02 5.04
N VAL A 215 13.20 8.98 5.36
CA VAL A 215 14.64 9.07 5.66
C VAL A 215 15.40 9.77 4.53
N GLU A 216 16.25 10.75 4.87
CA GLU A 216 17.04 11.53 3.90
C GLU A 216 16.18 12.32 2.89
N ASP A 217 14.99 12.78 3.31
CA ASP A 217 14.02 13.51 2.49
C ASP A 217 13.50 12.69 1.29
N ASP A 218 13.53 11.35 1.40
CA ASP A 218 13.01 10.44 0.39
C ASP A 218 11.52 10.63 0.16
N ASN A 219 11.11 10.59 -1.12
CA ASN A 219 9.72 10.73 -1.52
C ASN A 219 8.97 9.41 -1.40
N ILE A 220 8.08 9.34 -0.43
CA ILE A 220 7.34 8.13 -0.04
C ILE A 220 6.49 7.48 -1.14
N PHE A 221 6.24 8.17 -2.25
CA PHE A 221 5.38 7.70 -3.34
C PHE A 221 6.13 7.40 -4.64
N THR A 222 7.45 7.58 -4.66
CA THR A 222 8.27 7.37 -5.86
C THR A 222 9.34 6.32 -5.62
N VAL A 223 9.96 5.82 -6.67
CA VAL A 223 11.18 5.03 -6.55
C VAL A 223 12.35 6.00 -6.43
N GLY A 224 13.25 5.75 -5.51
CA GLY A 224 14.46 6.55 -5.34
C GLY A 224 15.25 6.73 -6.62
N SER A 225 16.04 7.79 -6.70
CA SER A 225 16.80 8.10 -7.91
C SER A 225 18.26 8.44 -7.58
N ALA A 226 19.18 7.61 -8.04
CA ALA A 226 20.62 7.85 -7.88
C ALA A 226 21.12 9.14 -8.56
N THR A 227 20.37 9.71 -9.49
CA THR A 227 20.75 10.87 -10.29
C THR A 227 19.75 12.02 -10.24
N GLY A 228 18.52 11.77 -9.84
CA GLY A 228 17.41 12.75 -9.91
C GLY A 228 17.03 13.38 -8.57
N GLY A 229 17.71 13.00 -7.48
CA GLY A 229 17.36 13.40 -6.10
C GLY A 229 16.24 12.53 -5.51
N GLU A 230 16.35 12.23 -4.23
CA GLU A 230 15.39 11.37 -3.52
C GLU A 230 14.04 12.07 -3.38
N GLU A 231 14.00 13.40 -3.27
CA GLU A 231 12.79 14.19 -3.09
C GLU A 231 11.86 14.16 -4.32
N LYS A 232 12.41 13.97 -5.49
CA LYS A 232 11.62 13.78 -6.72
C LYS A 232 11.42 12.31 -7.04
N GLY A 233 12.50 11.55 -7.00
CA GLY A 233 12.50 10.15 -7.37
C GLY A 233 12.12 9.92 -8.83
N THR A 234 11.65 8.71 -9.12
CA THR A 234 11.15 8.26 -10.42
C THR A 234 9.70 7.80 -10.28
N GLN A 235 8.85 8.13 -11.25
CA GLN A 235 7.44 7.71 -11.24
C GLN A 235 7.32 6.19 -11.11
N PRO A 236 6.58 5.70 -10.11
CA PRO A 236 6.41 4.26 -9.93
C PRO A 236 5.44 3.67 -10.96
N THR A 237 5.62 2.39 -11.21
CA THR A 237 4.74 1.52 -11.99
C THR A 237 4.43 0.27 -11.19
N THR A 238 3.51 -0.56 -11.68
CA THR A 238 3.19 -1.86 -11.04
C THR A 238 4.36 -2.87 -11.04
N SER A 239 5.44 -2.58 -11.75
CA SER A 239 6.68 -3.37 -11.75
C SER A 239 7.83 -2.74 -10.95
N SER A 240 7.60 -1.58 -10.34
CA SER A 240 8.61 -0.89 -9.53
C SER A 240 8.94 -1.67 -8.27
N VAL A 241 10.17 -1.50 -7.81
CA VAL A 241 10.67 -2.01 -6.53
C VAL A 241 11.51 -0.93 -5.87
N PRO A 242 11.61 -0.91 -4.52
CA PRO A 242 12.50 0.02 -3.84
C PRO A 242 13.95 -0.08 -4.34
N LEU A 243 14.60 1.06 -4.54
CA LEU A 243 15.99 1.13 -5.02
C LEU A 243 17.00 0.73 -3.93
N SER A 244 16.70 1.02 -2.68
CA SER A 244 17.58 0.80 -1.53
C SER A 244 16.78 0.51 -0.25
N ARG A 245 17.49 0.27 0.87
CA ARG A 245 16.85 0.12 2.20
C ARG A 245 16.28 1.42 2.75
N LYS A 246 16.64 2.58 2.18
CA LYS A 246 16.17 3.91 2.58
C LYS A 246 15.05 4.42 1.68
N ASP A 247 14.82 3.78 0.54
CA ASP A 247 13.79 4.12 -0.42
C ASP A 247 12.42 3.62 0.08
N SER A 248 11.60 4.52 0.55
CA SER A 248 10.24 4.26 1.00
C SER A 248 9.28 4.35 -0.17
N LEU A 249 8.87 3.21 -0.69
CA LEU A 249 7.94 3.14 -1.82
C LEU A 249 6.55 2.68 -1.35
N LEU A 250 5.68 3.64 -1.02
CA LEU A 250 4.31 3.34 -0.57
C LEU A 250 3.38 3.15 -1.78
N MET A 251 2.82 1.97 -1.90
CA MET A 251 1.97 1.57 -3.02
C MET A 251 0.60 1.09 -2.55
N HIS A 252 -0.41 1.22 -3.41
CA HIS A 252 -1.74 0.65 -3.21
C HIS A 252 -2.17 -0.13 -4.46
N ASP A 253 -3.16 -0.99 -4.33
CA ASP A 253 -3.66 -1.78 -5.45
C ASP A 253 -4.52 -0.91 -6.37
N PRO A 254 -4.18 -0.75 -7.65
CA PRO A 254 -5.04 -0.10 -8.63
C PRO A 254 -6.19 -1.01 -9.04
N GLU A 255 -7.28 -0.44 -9.58
CA GLU A 255 -8.48 -1.17 -10.03
C GLU A 255 -8.16 -2.29 -11.02
N ASN A 256 -7.29 -1.99 -11.97
CA ASN A 256 -6.94 -2.90 -13.07
C ASN A 256 -5.49 -3.38 -12.92
N MET A 257 -5.18 -4.05 -11.80
CA MET A 257 -3.88 -4.67 -11.64
C MET A 257 -3.75 -5.84 -12.62
N THR A 258 -3.16 -5.59 -13.79
CA THR A 258 -2.77 -6.65 -14.73
C THR A 258 -1.43 -7.21 -14.31
N THR A 259 -1.33 -8.53 -14.28
CA THR A 259 -0.08 -9.24 -14.03
C THR A 259 0.87 -9.04 -15.21
N GLY A 260 1.87 -8.19 -15.04
CA GLY A 260 2.92 -7.96 -16.03
C GLY A 260 2.88 -6.55 -16.63
N GLY A 261 3.81 -5.73 -16.19
CA GLY A 261 4.23 -4.42 -16.66
C GLY A 261 3.42 -3.78 -17.80
N GLY A 262 2.45 -2.97 -17.45
CA GLY A 262 1.78 -2.11 -18.40
C GLY A 262 1.23 -0.89 -17.67
N SER A 263 1.56 0.29 -18.17
CA SER A 263 0.93 1.54 -17.76
C SER A 263 -0.59 1.40 -17.97
N VAL A 264 -1.36 1.59 -16.91
CA VAL A 264 -2.83 1.65 -17.05
C VAL A 264 -3.20 3.06 -17.47
N SER A 265 -3.28 3.28 -18.77
CA SER A 265 -4.08 4.37 -19.31
C SER A 265 -5.50 3.86 -19.51
N ARG A 266 -6.52 4.52 -18.94
CA ARG A 266 -7.90 4.33 -19.39
C ARG A 266 -8.03 4.85 -20.82
N SER A 267 -8.57 4.02 -21.71
CA SER A 267 -9.15 4.45 -22.97
C SER A 267 -10.52 5.02 -22.74
#